data_c2de20b323004a2a09486c6a92bad3eb
#
_entry.id   c2de20b323004a2a09486c6a92bad3eb
#
_cell.length_a   1.000
_cell.length_b   1.000
_cell.length_c   1.000
_cell.angle_alpha   90.00
_cell.angle_beta   90.00
_cell.angle_gamma   90.00
#
_symmetry.space_group_name_H-M   'P 1'
#
loop_
_entity.id
_entity.type
_entity.pdbx_description
1 polymer ?
#
loop_
_entity_poly.entity_id
_entity_poly.type
_entity_poly.pdbx_seq_one_letter_code
_entity_poly.pdbx_strand_id
1 'polypeptide(L)'
;IDLSSTKSIHEKLHIITTSLPAVMDKWNVKYAVIEEAVFIQNFKTSKLISYVIGHTMGVMYQHCKFITEANPIVWKRGIGYSKVTKAEKEQWEKEIGAKGAKKRAAFERKDRVRQILVTNLGKDFQESRYDSDEIDAIAIGVWYNGVVKAR
;
A
#
# COMPACT_ATOMS: atom_id res chain seq x y z
N ILE A 1 -9.94 -6.07 -5.64
CA ILE A 1 -10.99 -5.35 -6.39
C ILE A 1 -10.29 -4.51 -7.45
N ASP A 2 -10.47 -4.86 -8.71
CA ASP A 2 -9.88 -4.11 -9.82
C ASP A 2 -10.76 -2.91 -10.17
N LEU A 3 -10.16 -1.71 -10.15
CA LEU A 3 -10.81 -0.43 -10.49
C LEU A 3 -10.22 0.18 -11.77
N SER A 4 -9.33 -0.53 -12.46
CA SER A 4 -8.58 0.01 -13.62
C SER A 4 -9.46 0.25 -14.83
N SER A 5 -10.51 -0.54 -15.02
CA SER A 5 -11.43 -0.46 -16.15
C SER A 5 -12.41 0.72 -16.08
N THR A 6 -12.58 1.32 -14.91
CA THR A 6 -13.55 2.41 -14.69
C THR A 6 -12.89 3.78 -14.76
N LYS A 7 -13.53 4.72 -15.48
CA LYS A 7 -13.06 6.11 -15.61
C LYS A 7 -13.70 7.04 -14.57
N SER A 8 -14.94 6.76 -14.18
CA SER A 8 -15.69 7.60 -13.25
C SER A 8 -15.39 7.28 -11.79
N ILE A 9 -15.22 8.31 -10.95
CA ILE A 9 -15.09 8.13 -9.50
C ILE A 9 -16.33 7.47 -8.90
N HIS A 10 -17.53 7.81 -9.39
CA HIS A 10 -18.78 7.25 -8.89
C HIS A 10 -18.86 5.74 -9.13
N GLU A 11 -18.44 5.27 -10.30
CA GLU A 11 -18.37 3.83 -10.60
C GLU A 11 -17.37 3.13 -9.70
N LYS A 12 -16.20 3.73 -9.45
CA LYS A 12 -15.20 3.17 -8.51
C LYS A 12 -15.77 3.02 -7.11
N LEU A 13 -16.44 4.04 -6.60
CA LEU A 13 -17.08 3.98 -5.28
C LEU A 13 -18.20 2.93 -5.25
N HIS A 14 -18.99 2.82 -6.32
CA HIS A 14 -20.02 1.79 -6.43
C HIS A 14 -19.44 0.37 -6.40
N ILE A 15 -18.35 0.12 -7.14
CA ILE A 15 -17.65 -1.18 -7.11
C ILE A 15 -17.14 -1.49 -5.72
N ILE A 16 -16.57 -0.53 -5.01
CA ILE A 16 -16.13 -0.71 -3.63
C ILE A 16 -17.31 -1.11 -2.74
N THR A 17 -18.43 -0.38 -2.83
CA THR A 17 -19.64 -0.67 -2.05
C THR A 17 -20.17 -2.09 -2.25
N THR A 18 -20.16 -2.56 -3.50
CA THR A 18 -20.76 -3.84 -3.86
C THR A 18 -19.83 -5.03 -3.67
N SER A 19 -18.52 -4.83 -3.84
CA SER A 19 -17.54 -5.93 -3.84
C SER A 19 -16.83 -6.11 -2.51
N LEU A 20 -16.54 -5.02 -1.79
CA LEU A 20 -15.75 -5.09 -0.56
C LEU A 20 -16.47 -5.87 0.55
N PRO A 21 -17.79 -5.70 0.81
CA PRO A 21 -18.52 -6.49 1.79
C PRO A 21 -18.36 -8.00 1.59
N ALA A 22 -18.54 -8.47 0.36
CA ALA A 22 -18.43 -9.89 0.04
C ALA A 22 -17.03 -10.46 0.33
N VAL A 23 -15.97 -9.68 0.10
CA VAL A 23 -14.60 -10.06 0.45
C VAL A 23 -14.44 -10.14 1.96
N MET A 24 -14.96 -9.15 2.69
CA MET A 24 -14.85 -9.07 4.15
C MET A 24 -15.60 -10.19 4.83
N ASP A 25 -16.79 -10.52 4.36
CA ASP A 25 -17.62 -11.61 4.88
C ASP A 25 -16.99 -12.98 4.59
N LYS A 26 -16.51 -13.18 3.36
CA LYS A 26 -15.81 -14.41 2.94
C LYS A 26 -14.64 -14.76 3.86
N TRP A 27 -13.87 -13.76 4.27
CA TRP A 27 -12.67 -13.94 5.09
C TRP A 27 -12.92 -13.66 6.58
N ASN A 28 -14.16 -13.36 6.97
CA ASN A 28 -14.55 -13.01 8.34
C ASN A 28 -13.63 -11.92 8.94
N VAL A 29 -13.39 -10.86 8.16
CA VAL A 29 -12.44 -9.79 8.51
C VAL A 29 -12.94 -9.04 9.74
N LYS A 30 -12.13 -9.00 10.79
CA LYS A 30 -12.46 -8.29 12.05
C LYS A 30 -11.68 -6.99 12.20
N TYR A 31 -10.50 -6.93 11.61
CA TYR A 31 -9.58 -5.81 11.69
C TYR A 31 -9.19 -5.39 10.28
N ALA A 32 -9.22 -4.10 10.02
CA ALA A 32 -8.79 -3.56 8.75
C ALA A 32 -7.76 -2.44 8.99
N VAL A 33 -6.79 -2.38 8.10
CA VAL A 33 -5.80 -1.31 8.09
C VAL A 33 -5.80 -0.69 6.70
N ILE A 34 -5.90 0.63 6.64
CA ILE A 34 -5.87 1.38 5.39
C ILE A 34 -4.69 2.35 5.42
N GLU A 35 -4.02 2.54 4.31
CA GLU A 35 -2.94 3.53 4.25
C GLU A 35 -3.52 4.94 4.37
N GLU A 36 -2.92 5.75 5.24
CA GLU A 36 -3.28 7.16 5.43
C GLU A 36 -3.05 7.94 4.14
N ALA A 37 -3.99 8.79 3.77
CA ALA A 37 -3.84 9.69 2.64
C ALA A 37 -2.69 10.67 2.87
N VAL A 38 -1.64 10.57 2.06
CA VAL A 38 -0.57 11.58 2.07
C VAL A 38 -0.98 12.77 1.19
N PHE A 39 -0.67 13.97 1.67
CA PHE A 39 -0.88 15.18 0.89
C PHE A 39 -0.07 15.14 -0.41
N ILE A 40 -0.77 15.28 -1.53
CA ILE A 40 -0.17 15.40 -2.86
C ILE A 40 -0.39 16.85 -3.32
N GLN A 41 0.61 17.48 -3.92
CA GLN A 41 0.51 18.87 -4.40
C GLN A 41 -0.63 19.11 -5.40
N ASN A 42 -1.09 18.05 -6.09
CA ASN A 42 -2.24 18.13 -6.98
C ASN A 42 -3.55 17.96 -6.20
N PHE A 43 -4.24 19.07 -5.98
CA PHE A 43 -5.53 19.11 -5.26
C PHE A 43 -6.59 18.13 -5.84
N LYS A 44 -6.70 18.03 -7.17
CA LYS A 44 -7.69 17.13 -7.81
C LYS A 44 -7.39 15.66 -7.44
N THR A 45 -6.12 15.26 -7.50
CA THR A 45 -5.71 13.90 -7.14
C THR A 45 -5.92 13.63 -5.65
N SER A 46 -5.51 14.55 -4.77
CA SER A 46 -5.72 14.42 -3.31
C SER A 46 -7.19 14.29 -2.96
N LYS A 47 -8.06 15.10 -3.58
CA LYS A 47 -9.51 15.04 -3.39
C LYS A 47 -10.09 13.66 -3.79
N LEU A 48 -9.68 13.11 -4.93
CA LEU A 48 -10.16 11.81 -5.39
C LEU A 48 -9.69 10.67 -4.47
N ILE A 49 -8.44 10.70 -4.03
CA ILE A 49 -7.89 9.74 -3.06
C ILE A 49 -8.69 9.80 -1.75
N SER A 50 -8.93 11.01 -1.23
CA SER A 50 -9.71 11.18 0.00
C SER A 50 -11.14 10.63 -0.13
N TYR A 51 -11.78 10.79 -1.29
CA TYR A 51 -13.10 10.20 -1.53
C TYR A 51 -13.05 8.68 -1.48
N VAL A 52 -12.07 8.07 -2.13
CA VAL A 52 -11.91 6.61 -2.14
C VAL A 52 -11.64 6.10 -0.74
N ILE A 53 -10.69 6.69 -0.01
CA ILE A 53 -10.34 6.28 1.35
C ILE A 53 -11.55 6.42 2.28
N GLY A 54 -12.16 7.60 2.35
CA GLY A 54 -13.29 7.85 3.24
C GLY A 54 -14.48 6.94 2.94
N HIS A 55 -14.78 6.71 1.66
CA HIS A 55 -15.83 5.79 1.25
C HIS A 55 -15.51 4.33 1.62
N THR A 56 -14.29 3.89 1.37
CA THR A 56 -13.81 2.55 1.75
C THR A 56 -13.93 2.34 3.26
N MET A 57 -13.48 3.31 4.06
CA MET A 57 -13.64 3.27 5.52
C MET A 57 -15.11 3.17 5.93
N GLY A 58 -16.00 3.96 5.32
CA GLY A 58 -17.43 3.91 5.59
C GLY A 58 -18.05 2.53 5.34
N VAL A 59 -17.65 1.85 4.26
CA VAL A 59 -18.06 0.47 3.97
C VAL A 59 -17.45 -0.49 5.00
N MET A 60 -16.18 -0.34 5.32
CA MET A 60 -15.48 -1.21 6.28
C MET A 60 -16.05 -1.13 7.69
N TYR A 61 -16.49 0.04 8.14
CA TYR A 61 -17.12 0.21 9.48
C TYR A 61 -18.38 -0.61 9.70
N GLN A 62 -19.03 -1.03 8.62
CA GLN A 62 -20.21 -1.90 8.71
C GLN A 62 -19.85 -3.39 8.94
N HIS A 63 -18.62 -3.79 8.66
CA HIS A 63 -18.16 -5.18 8.67
C HIS A 63 -17.02 -5.44 9.66
N CYS A 64 -16.17 -4.45 9.92
CA CYS A 64 -15.00 -4.59 10.79
C CYS A 64 -15.28 -4.11 12.20
N LYS A 65 -14.70 -4.82 13.17
CA LYS A 65 -14.71 -4.40 14.57
C LYS A 65 -13.80 -3.19 14.82
N PHE A 66 -12.66 -3.15 14.11
CA PHE A 66 -11.68 -2.08 14.24
C PHE A 66 -11.09 -1.73 12.86
N ILE A 67 -10.94 -0.44 12.63
CA ILE A 67 -10.24 0.11 11.47
C ILE A 67 -9.15 1.05 11.97
N THR A 68 -7.96 0.93 11.40
CA THR A 68 -6.79 1.76 11.73
C THR A 68 -6.20 2.34 10.46
N GLU A 69 -5.76 3.59 10.49
CA GLU A 69 -4.96 4.19 9.44
C GLU A 69 -3.47 3.93 9.69
N ALA A 70 -2.75 3.62 8.63
CA ALA A 70 -1.32 3.35 8.64
C ALA A 70 -0.56 4.48 7.94
N ASN A 71 0.16 5.29 8.71
CA ASN A 71 1.02 6.31 8.14
C ASN A 71 2.17 5.67 7.35
N PRO A 72 2.40 6.05 6.06
CA PRO A 72 3.42 5.43 5.20
C PRO A 72 4.83 5.45 5.76
N ILE A 73 5.20 6.49 6.50
CA ILE A 73 6.53 6.59 7.12
C ILE A 73 6.64 5.61 8.29
N VAL A 74 5.57 5.48 9.08
CA VAL A 74 5.55 4.65 10.28
C VAL A 74 5.58 3.17 9.92
N TRP A 75 4.69 2.71 9.04
CA TRP A 75 4.65 1.29 8.68
C TRP A 75 5.89 0.84 7.92
N LYS A 76 6.41 1.68 6.98
CA LYS A 76 7.66 1.38 6.27
C LYS A 76 8.84 1.23 7.22
N ARG A 77 8.99 2.15 8.18
CA ARG A 77 10.01 2.01 9.22
C ARG A 77 9.79 0.76 10.08
N GLY A 78 8.53 0.47 10.41
CA GLY A 78 8.16 -0.69 11.24
C GLY A 78 8.49 -2.04 10.64
N ILE A 79 8.46 -2.18 9.31
CA ILE A 79 8.91 -3.39 8.61
C ILE A 79 10.42 -3.44 8.34
N GLY A 80 11.18 -2.43 8.76
CA GLY A 80 12.63 -2.34 8.52
C GLY A 80 13.01 -1.74 7.16
N TYR A 81 12.10 -1.04 6.48
CA TYR A 81 12.40 -0.40 5.20
C TYR A 81 13.43 0.72 5.33
N SER A 82 14.49 0.64 4.54
CA SER A 82 15.50 1.69 4.39
C SER A 82 15.26 2.49 3.09
N LYS A 83 15.28 3.83 3.21
CA LYS A 83 15.12 4.71 2.04
C LYS A 83 16.34 4.61 1.13
N VAL A 84 16.09 4.75 -0.18
CA VAL A 84 17.17 4.98 -1.15
C VAL A 84 17.91 6.27 -0.76
N THR A 85 19.20 6.16 -0.52
CA THR A 85 20.05 7.27 -0.06
C THR A 85 20.41 8.22 -1.18
N LYS A 86 20.91 9.41 -0.81
CA LYS A 86 21.43 10.38 -1.77
C LYS A 86 22.67 9.84 -2.49
N ALA A 87 23.56 9.18 -1.76
CA ALA A 87 24.77 8.58 -2.30
C ALA A 87 24.48 7.52 -3.37
N GLU A 88 23.51 6.62 -3.13
CA GLU A 88 23.09 5.63 -4.13
C GLU A 88 22.57 6.31 -5.40
N LYS A 89 21.76 7.35 -5.27
CA LYS A 89 21.23 8.09 -6.44
C LYS A 89 22.34 8.78 -7.23
N GLU A 90 23.28 9.41 -6.54
CA GLU A 90 24.43 10.07 -7.17
C GLU A 90 25.35 9.06 -7.88
N GLN A 91 25.52 7.87 -7.30
CA GLN A 91 26.25 6.79 -7.94
C GLN A 91 25.54 6.35 -9.22
N TRP A 92 24.25 6.07 -9.17
CA TRP A 92 23.48 5.66 -10.35
C TRP A 92 23.41 6.76 -11.41
N GLU A 93 23.38 8.02 -11.00
CA GLU A 93 23.42 9.14 -11.95
C GLU A 93 24.73 9.17 -12.75
N LYS A 94 25.85 8.88 -12.11
CA LYS A 94 27.16 8.73 -12.79
C LYS A 94 27.20 7.53 -13.73
N GLU A 95 26.58 6.40 -13.34
CA GLU A 95 26.61 5.14 -14.11
C GLU A 95 25.66 5.15 -15.31
N ILE A 96 24.43 5.63 -15.14
CA ILE A 96 23.32 5.47 -16.11
C ILE A 96 22.60 6.79 -16.45
N GLY A 97 23.14 7.92 -16.00
CA GLY A 97 22.59 9.27 -16.20
C GLY A 97 21.34 9.55 -15.35
N ALA A 98 20.96 10.82 -15.24
CA ALA A 98 19.88 11.28 -14.35
C ALA A 98 18.53 10.59 -14.59
N LYS A 99 18.14 10.37 -15.86
CA LYS A 99 16.88 9.67 -16.19
C LYS A 99 16.91 8.21 -15.78
N GLY A 100 18.03 7.53 -15.97
CA GLY A 100 18.25 6.14 -15.55
C GLY A 100 18.22 6.01 -14.01
N ALA A 101 18.95 6.87 -13.33
CA ALA A 101 18.98 6.91 -11.85
C ALA A 101 17.59 7.12 -11.24
N LYS A 102 16.76 8.00 -11.82
CA LYS A 102 15.39 8.22 -11.38
C LYS A 102 14.52 6.95 -11.52
N LYS A 103 14.64 6.24 -12.65
CA LYS A 103 13.92 4.97 -12.87
C LYS A 103 14.40 3.89 -11.91
N ARG A 104 15.72 3.75 -11.73
CA ARG A 104 16.30 2.80 -10.79
C ARG A 104 15.87 3.07 -9.36
N ALA A 105 15.89 4.31 -8.92
CA ALA A 105 15.43 4.69 -7.58
C ALA A 105 13.92 4.41 -7.36
N ALA A 106 13.11 4.48 -8.40
CA ALA A 106 11.69 4.13 -8.33
C ALA A 106 11.49 2.61 -8.23
N PHE A 107 12.24 1.83 -9.00
CA PHE A 107 12.26 0.37 -8.93
C PHE A 107 12.75 -0.11 -7.56
N GLU A 108 13.90 0.37 -7.12
CA GLU A 108 14.54 -0.01 -5.87
C GLU A 108 13.63 0.19 -4.64
N ARG A 109 12.86 1.28 -4.62
CA ARG A 109 11.90 1.52 -3.53
C ARG A 109 10.84 0.44 -3.41
N LYS A 110 10.37 -0.09 -4.54
CA LYS A 110 9.37 -1.18 -4.57
C LYS A 110 10.01 -2.52 -4.27
N ASP A 111 11.19 -2.76 -4.84
CA ASP A 111 11.92 -4.01 -4.64
C ASP A 111 12.32 -4.24 -3.19
N ARG A 112 12.77 -3.22 -2.48
CA ARG A 112 13.11 -3.32 -1.04
C ARG A 112 11.94 -3.78 -0.18
N VAL A 113 10.71 -3.31 -0.47
CA VAL A 113 9.52 -3.79 0.24
C VAL A 113 9.28 -5.28 -0.07
N ARG A 114 9.43 -5.69 -1.34
CA ARG A 114 9.30 -7.10 -1.75
C ARG A 114 10.29 -8.00 -1.01
N GLN A 115 11.57 -7.62 -0.97
CA GLN A 115 12.63 -8.37 -0.29
C GLN A 115 12.36 -8.53 1.20
N ILE A 116 11.85 -7.48 1.85
CA ILE A 116 11.45 -7.53 3.25
C ILE A 116 10.31 -8.55 3.45
N LEU A 117 9.31 -8.56 2.57
CA LEU A 117 8.21 -9.51 2.66
C LEU A 117 8.66 -10.96 2.42
N VAL A 118 9.53 -11.20 1.43
CA VAL A 118 10.14 -12.51 1.20
C VAL A 118 10.85 -13.01 2.46
N THR A 119 11.60 -12.13 3.12
CA THR A 119 12.29 -12.46 4.37
C THR A 119 11.34 -12.76 5.52
N ASN A 120 10.26 -11.97 5.67
CA ASN A 120 9.33 -12.10 6.79
C ASN A 120 8.29 -13.22 6.63
N LEU A 121 7.85 -13.48 5.40
CA LEU A 121 6.80 -14.47 5.10
C LEU A 121 7.35 -15.84 4.68
N GLY A 122 8.65 -15.89 4.36
CA GLY A 122 9.34 -17.12 4.02
C GLY A 122 9.17 -17.55 2.56
N LYS A 123 9.66 -18.77 2.27
CA LYS A 123 9.81 -19.31 0.91
C LYS A 123 8.49 -19.55 0.16
N ASP A 124 7.38 -19.66 0.89
CA ASP A 124 6.06 -19.90 0.29
C ASP A 124 5.44 -18.60 -0.25
N PHE A 125 6.00 -17.45 0.11
CA PHE A 125 5.56 -16.16 -0.41
C PHE A 125 6.11 -15.94 -1.82
N GLN A 126 5.22 -15.95 -2.81
CA GLN A 126 5.57 -15.75 -4.22
C GLN A 126 5.29 -14.29 -4.62
N GLU A 127 6.25 -13.41 -4.35
CA GLU A 127 6.16 -11.96 -4.57
C GLU A 127 5.83 -11.57 -6.02
N SER A 128 6.20 -12.42 -6.99
CA SER A 128 5.92 -12.21 -8.42
C SER A 128 4.44 -12.29 -8.78
N ARG A 129 3.60 -12.85 -7.90
CA ARG A 129 2.14 -12.94 -8.10
C ARG A 129 1.41 -11.64 -7.81
N TYR A 130 2.07 -10.68 -7.18
CA TYR A 130 1.46 -9.46 -6.67
C TYR A 130 2.02 -8.23 -7.38
N ASP A 131 1.14 -7.28 -7.68
CA ASP A 131 1.56 -5.96 -8.15
C ASP A 131 2.14 -5.11 -6.99
N SER A 132 2.55 -3.87 -7.30
CA SER A 132 3.19 -3.02 -6.29
C SER A 132 2.25 -2.55 -5.19
N ASP A 133 0.97 -2.38 -5.49
CA ASP A 133 -0.01 -1.85 -4.55
C ASP A 133 -0.49 -2.98 -3.63
N GLU A 134 -0.61 -4.20 -4.17
CA GLU A 134 -0.85 -5.41 -3.39
C GLU A 134 0.33 -5.71 -2.44
N ILE A 135 1.57 -5.54 -2.90
CA ILE A 135 2.77 -5.67 -2.06
C ILE A 135 2.76 -4.68 -0.90
N ASP A 136 2.44 -3.41 -1.14
CA ASP A 136 2.33 -2.41 -0.09
C ASP A 136 1.19 -2.77 0.89
N ALA A 137 0.05 -3.24 0.41
CA ALA A 137 -1.07 -3.70 1.25
C ALA A 137 -0.68 -4.89 2.14
N ILE A 138 0.02 -5.90 1.59
CA ILE A 138 0.54 -7.04 2.35
C ILE A 138 1.55 -6.56 3.41
N ALA A 139 2.44 -5.63 3.06
CA ALA A 139 3.43 -5.08 3.98
C ALA A 139 2.79 -4.31 5.15
N ILE A 140 1.73 -3.56 4.89
CA ILE A 140 0.93 -2.90 5.93
C ILE A 140 0.30 -3.95 6.86
N GLY A 141 -0.24 -5.04 6.32
CA GLY A 141 -0.80 -6.15 7.10
C GLY A 141 0.25 -6.83 8.00
N VAL A 142 1.45 -7.09 7.47
CA VAL A 142 2.57 -7.66 8.22
C VAL A 142 3.00 -6.72 9.36
N TRP A 143 3.16 -5.43 9.07
CA TRP A 143 3.47 -4.43 10.08
C TRP A 143 2.43 -4.39 11.19
N TYR A 144 1.15 -4.30 10.83
CA TYR A 144 0.06 -4.18 11.80
C TYR A 144 -0.04 -5.42 12.70
N ASN A 145 0.09 -6.62 12.13
CA ASN A 145 0.09 -7.86 12.89
C ASN A 145 1.25 -7.92 13.90
N GLY A 146 2.42 -7.40 13.54
CA GLY A 146 3.54 -7.24 14.48
C GLY A 146 3.24 -6.28 15.63
N VAL A 147 2.61 -5.13 15.35
CA VAL A 147 2.23 -4.14 16.37
C VAL A 147 1.16 -4.67 17.32
N VAL A 148 0.17 -5.42 16.81
CA VAL A 148 -0.92 -5.98 17.64
C VAL A 148 -0.41 -7.08 18.55
N LYS A 149 0.51 -7.93 18.06
CA LYS A 149 1.11 -9.00 18.88
C LYS A 149 2.09 -8.50 19.94
N ALA A 150 2.62 -7.29 19.78
CA ALA A 150 3.54 -6.68 20.73
C ALA A 150 2.83 -5.94 21.89
N ARG A 151 1.51 -5.85 21.87
CA ARG A 151 0.66 -5.28 22.93
C ARG A 151 -0.04 -6.36 23.73
#